data_ae39af55774239cad52c2125fd3d81b0
#
_entry.id   ae39af55774239cad52c2125fd3d81b0
#
_cell.length_a   1.000
_cell.length_b   1.000
_cell.length_c   1.000
_cell.angle_alpha   90.00
_cell.angle_beta   90.00
_cell.angle_gamma   90.00
#
_symmetry.space_group_name_H-M   'P 1'
#
loop_
_entity.id
_entity.type
_entity.pdbx_description
1 polymer ?
#
loop_
_entity_poly.entity_id
_entity_poly.type
_entity_poly.pdbx_seq_one_letter_code
_entity_poly.pdbx_strand_id
1 'polypeptide(L)'
;MLRNMLLVIAAGLLLLAGVGYGYQSYYLNEDSLAYPAPGHFVTVDGSQIHFVCQGQGTPWIMMESGLTSDSTDWELIWSELSEYTRVCAYDRPGLGWSENVEENRSATEVASVLHELVLAENNPDPYVLLGMSAGGVYVRNYYQRYPENVVGMILIDSSHEQQTNRLPKPLEGTDLTALLAVCDVVAPLGVMRAFKIWPQLFASVIDTEKLGLHMNKKIALANQNHSCSALLREMESFAGDIVQTSPLASLADLPLLVFSQGKPPAEGQEKPYFEAERKVWNELQQELVQLSSNSRRVIADQSGHVIQFDQPDILIREIPEFIQSLKVDALL
;
A
#
# COMPACT_ATOMS: atom_id res chain seq x y z
N MET A 1 -1.45 51.86 -15.66
CA MET A 1 -1.35 51.44 -14.25
C MET A 1 -1.63 49.95 -14.09
N LEU A 2 -2.80 49.48 -14.44
CA LEU A 2 -3.20 48.04 -14.30
C LEU A 2 -2.22 47.07 -14.97
N ARG A 3 -1.80 47.32 -16.22
CA ARG A 3 -0.83 46.49 -16.95
C ARG A 3 0.51 46.33 -16.22
N ASN A 4 1.04 47.41 -15.67
CA ASN A 4 2.32 47.39 -14.95
C ASN A 4 2.17 46.65 -13.59
N MET A 5 1.03 46.80 -12.92
CA MET A 5 0.71 46.05 -11.71
C MET A 5 0.61 44.53 -11.99
N LEU A 6 -0.08 44.12 -13.07
CA LEU A 6 -0.17 42.74 -13.49
C LEU A 6 1.23 42.14 -13.84
N LEU A 7 2.09 42.92 -14.51
CA LEU A 7 3.45 42.48 -14.81
C LEU A 7 4.29 42.28 -13.56
N VAL A 8 4.16 43.17 -12.56
CA VAL A 8 4.88 43.05 -11.28
C VAL A 8 4.39 41.82 -10.52
N ILE A 9 3.08 41.57 -10.48
CA ILE A 9 2.49 40.37 -9.86
C ILE A 9 3.00 39.10 -10.57
N ALA A 10 2.93 39.06 -11.89
CA ALA A 10 3.40 37.92 -12.68
C ALA A 10 4.88 37.65 -12.45
N ALA A 11 5.72 38.69 -12.45
CA ALA A 11 7.15 38.55 -12.15
C ALA A 11 7.40 38.03 -10.72
N GLY A 12 6.62 38.51 -9.76
CA GLY A 12 6.67 38.01 -8.36
C GLY A 12 6.29 36.55 -8.25
N LEU A 13 5.23 36.12 -8.93
CA LEU A 13 4.80 34.71 -8.97
C LEU A 13 5.84 33.81 -9.65
N LEU A 14 6.44 34.24 -10.75
CA LEU A 14 7.51 33.50 -11.43
C LEU A 14 8.75 33.36 -10.53
N LEU A 15 9.11 34.41 -9.82
CA LEU A 15 10.23 34.37 -8.87
C LEU A 15 9.95 33.37 -7.73
N LEU A 16 8.75 33.42 -7.15
CA LEU A 16 8.33 32.47 -6.11
C LEU A 16 8.33 31.02 -6.61
N ALA A 17 7.82 30.81 -7.81
CA ALA A 17 7.84 29.48 -8.44
C ALA A 17 9.29 28.99 -8.66
N GLY A 18 10.18 29.85 -9.14
CA GLY A 18 11.60 29.51 -9.32
C GLY A 18 12.31 29.19 -8.01
N VAL A 19 12.04 29.96 -6.96
CA VAL A 19 12.59 29.69 -5.61
C VAL A 19 12.04 28.39 -5.06
N GLY A 20 10.72 28.16 -5.19
CA GLY A 20 10.07 26.93 -4.75
C GLY A 20 10.60 25.69 -5.47
N TYR A 21 10.76 25.78 -6.79
CA TYR A 21 11.35 24.68 -7.58
C TYR A 21 12.80 24.39 -7.16
N GLY A 22 13.62 25.43 -6.95
CA GLY A 22 14.99 25.25 -6.47
C GLY A 22 15.04 24.62 -5.07
N TYR A 23 14.16 25.04 -4.17
CA TYR A 23 14.01 24.45 -2.84
C TYR A 23 13.64 22.97 -2.94
N GLN A 24 12.62 22.62 -3.73
CA GLN A 24 12.18 21.24 -3.91
C GLN A 24 13.30 20.38 -4.52
N SER A 25 13.96 20.85 -5.56
CA SER A 25 15.05 20.12 -6.23
C SER A 25 16.23 19.85 -5.30
N TYR A 26 16.57 20.83 -4.44
CA TYR A 26 17.60 20.65 -3.44
C TYR A 26 17.25 19.52 -2.46
N TYR A 27 16.04 19.55 -1.89
CA TYR A 27 15.64 18.55 -0.92
C TYR A 27 15.36 17.17 -1.53
N LEU A 28 14.94 17.08 -2.79
CA LEU A 28 14.85 15.78 -3.48
C LEU A 28 16.24 15.12 -3.61
N ASN A 29 17.27 15.92 -3.87
CA ASN A 29 18.63 15.40 -3.89
C ASN A 29 19.10 14.95 -2.49
N GLU A 30 18.84 15.73 -1.46
CA GLU A 30 19.15 15.35 -0.07
C GLU A 30 18.44 14.07 0.34
N ASP A 31 17.13 13.94 0.01
CA ASP A 31 16.35 12.75 0.31
C ASP A 31 16.88 11.51 -0.42
N SER A 32 17.27 11.64 -1.69
CA SER A 32 17.83 10.52 -2.46
C SER A 32 19.17 10.03 -1.90
N LEU A 33 19.96 10.93 -1.32
CA LEU A 33 21.22 10.60 -0.64
C LEU A 33 20.98 9.99 0.75
N ALA A 34 19.99 10.49 1.47
CA ALA A 34 19.66 10.03 2.83
C ALA A 34 18.93 8.67 2.83
N TYR A 35 18.11 8.42 1.80
CA TYR A 35 17.26 7.24 1.70
C TYR A 35 17.42 6.55 0.32
N PRO A 36 18.61 5.98 0.02
CA PRO A 36 18.81 5.23 -1.21
C PRO A 36 17.90 4.00 -1.25
N ALA A 37 17.49 3.61 -2.46
CA ALA A 37 16.64 2.43 -2.66
C ALA A 37 17.37 1.16 -2.15
N PRO A 38 16.78 0.39 -1.23
CA PRO A 38 17.30 -0.93 -0.90
C PRO A 38 16.98 -1.91 -2.05
N GLY A 39 17.68 -3.04 -2.11
CA GLY A 39 17.40 -4.07 -3.13
C GLY A 39 17.88 -3.68 -4.53
N HIS A 40 17.05 -3.88 -5.53
CA HIS A 40 17.37 -3.63 -6.95
C HIS A 40 16.15 -3.19 -7.76
N PHE A 41 16.39 -2.88 -9.03
CA PHE A 41 15.33 -2.52 -9.97
C PHE A 41 15.17 -3.61 -11.02
N VAL A 42 13.91 -3.92 -11.33
CA VAL A 42 13.52 -4.82 -12.42
C VAL A 42 12.84 -3.99 -13.52
N THR A 43 13.23 -4.22 -14.78
CA THR A 43 12.57 -3.55 -15.89
C THR A 43 11.30 -4.31 -16.26
N VAL A 44 10.14 -3.69 -16.06
CA VAL A 44 8.83 -4.21 -16.46
C VAL A 44 8.18 -3.18 -17.38
N ASP A 45 7.78 -3.60 -18.58
CA ASP A 45 7.18 -2.73 -19.62
C ASP A 45 8.01 -1.47 -19.91
N GLY A 46 9.34 -1.57 -19.83
CA GLY A 46 10.27 -0.47 -20.04
C GLY A 46 10.48 0.47 -18.86
N SER A 47 9.78 0.28 -17.75
CA SER A 47 9.91 1.08 -16.51
C SER A 47 10.71 0.35 -15.45
N GLN A 48 11.47 1.11 -14.63
CA GLN A 48 12.26 0.58 -13.53
C GLN A 48 11.38 0.43 -12.29
N ILE A 49 11.10 -0.81 -11.91
CA ILE A 49 10.30 -1.16 -10.73
C ILE A 49 11.24 -1.58 -9.59
N HIS A 50 11.13 -0.87 -8.48
CA HIS A 50 11.89 -1.19 -7.27
C HIS A 50 11.39 -2.51 -6.67
N PHE A 51 12.34 -3.40 -6.38
CA PHE A 51 12.09 -4.71 -5.81
C PHE A 51 13.12 -5.03 -4.74
N VAL A 52 12.67 -5.50 -3.59
CA VAL A 52 13.54 -5.78 -2.47
C VAL A 52 13.14 -7.07 -1.76
N CYS A 53 14.14 -7.88 -1.44
CA CYS A 53 13.97 -9.13 -0.69
C CYS A 53 14.97 -9.18 0.48
N GLN A 54 14.57 -9.85 1.55
CA GLN A 54 15.42 -10.14 2.70
C GLN A 54 15.14 -11.55 3.23
N GLY A 55 16.13 -12.14 3.89
CA GLY A 55 16.02 -13.49 4.45
C GLY A 55 16.19 -14.59 3.40
N GLN A 56 16.02 -15.83 3.85
CA GLN A 56 16.12 -17.04 3.03
C GLN A 56 15.11 -18.07 3.53
N GLY A 57 14.71 -18.97 2.66
CA GLY A 57 13.79 -20.07 3.00
C GLY A 57 12.61 -20.18 2.06
N THR A 58 11.87 -21.28 2.22
CA THR A 58 10.71 -21.62 1.42
C THR A 58 9.58 -22.16 2.33
N PRO A 59 8.30 -21.91 2.03
CA PRO A 59 7.84 -20.96 1.00
C PRO A 59 8.25 -19.53 1.34
N TRP A 60 8.55 -18.72 0.32
CA TRP A 60 8.85 -17.31 0.52
C TRP A 60 7.56 -16.47 0.48
N ILE A 61 7.63 -15.22 0.92
CA ILE A 61 6.47 -14.33 0.98
C ILE A 61 6.65 -13.18 -0.02
N MET A 62 5.64 -12.99 -0.87
CA MET A 62 5.51 -11.79 -1.72
C MET A 62 4.49 -10.85 -1.12
N MET A 63 4.91 -9.65 -0.73
CA MET A 63 4.09 -8.66 -0.03
C MET A 63 3.60 -7.57 -0.98
N GLU A 64 2.28 -7.37 -0.99
CA GLU A 64 1.57 -6.35 -1.77
C GLU A 64 0.97 -5.30 -0.83
N SER A 65 1.44 -4.06 -0.97
CA SER A 65 1.04 -2.94 -0.11
C SER A 65 -0.38 -2.44 -0.41
N GLY A 66 -0.95 -1.71 0.53
CA GLY A 66 -2.26 -1.08 0.40
C GLY A 66 -2.31 0.02 -0.67
N LEU A 67 -3.51 0.55 -0.91
CA LEU A 67 -3.69 1.67 -1.82
C LEU A 67 -2.84 2.86 -1.37
N THR A 68 -2.15 3.49 -2.31
CA THR A 68 -1.28 4.65 -2.06
C THR A 68 -0.06 4.38 -1.16
N SER A 69 0.24 3.11 -0.92
CA SER A 69 1.33 2.65 -0.06
C SER A 69 2.45 2.00 -0.86
N ASP A 70 3.64 1.99 -0.29
CA ASP A 70 4.89 1.45 -0.84
C ASP A 70 5.51 0.40 0.08
N SER A 71 6.66 -0.15 -0.30
CA SER A 71 7.36 -1.19 0.46
C SER A 71 7.78 -0.77 1.89
N THR A 72 7.83 0.53 2.18
CA THR A 72 8.14 1.02 3.53
C THR A 72 7.06 0.70 4.57
N ASP A 73 5.87 0.31 4.13
CA ASP A 73 4.80 -0.13 5.03
C ASP A 73 5.15 -1.40 5.83
N TRP A 74 6.13 -2.16 5.37
CA TRP A 74 6.53 -3.42 5.97
C TRP A 74 7.69 -3.31 6.97
N GLU A 75 8.26 -2.12 7.15
CA GLU A 75 9.52 -1.93 7.90
C GLU A 75 9.47 -2.38 9.36
N LEU A 76 8.30 -2.34 10.01
CA LEU A 76 8.16 -2.81 11.40
C LEU A 76 8.08 -4.34 11.56
N ILE A 77 7.83 -5.06 10.47
CA ILE A 77 7.71 -6.53 10.50
C ILE A 77 8.76 -7.24 9.64
N TRP A 78 9.42 -6.50 8.76
CA TRP A 78 10.32 -7.05 7.75
C TRP A 78 11.47 -7.85 8.35
N SER A 79 12.20 -7.24 9.27
CA SER A 79 13.36 -7.85 9.91
C SER A 79 13.01 -9.17 10.58
N GLU A 80 11.93 -9.15 11.37
CA GLU A 80 11.47 -10.30 12.13
C GLU A 80 11.00 -11.45 11.21
N LEU A 81 10.21 -11.14 10.19
CA LEU A 81 9.73 -12.16 9.25
C LEU A 81 10.86 -12.76 8.43
N SER A 82 11.88 -11.96 8.10
CA SER A 82 13.05 -12.42 7.33
C SER A 82 13.93 -13.43 8.06
N GLU A 83 13.80 -13.57 9.38
CA GLU A 83 14.46 -14.62 10.16
C GLU A 83 13.84 -16.01 9.93
N TYR A 84 12.57 -16.06 9.52
CA TYR A 84 11.81 -17.31 9.34
C TYR A 84 11.76 -17.79 7.90
N THR A 85 11.70 -16.86 6.96
CA THR A 85 11.68 -17.16 5.53
C THR A 85 12.14 -15.96 4.72
N ARG A 86 12.29 -16.13 3.40
CA ARG A 86 12.54 -15.02 2.49
C ARG A 86 11.26 -14.18 2.35
N VAL A 87 11.37 -12.89 2.52
CA VAL A 87 10.27 -11.91 2.33
C VAL A 87 10.66 -10.92 1.24
N CYS A 88 9.75 -10.66 0.32
CA CYS A 88 9.94 -9.73 -0.79
C CYS A 88 8.79 -8.73 -0.86
N ALA A 89 9.11 -7.51 -1.25
CA ALA A 89 8.13 -6.48 -1.58
C ALA A 89 8.63 -5.64 -2.74
N TYR A 90 7.74 -4.83 -3.30
CA TYR A 90 8.06 -3.93 -4.39
C TYR A 90 7.25 -2.64 -4.26
N ASP A 91 7.62 -1.65 -5.01
CA ASP A 91 6.86 -0.43 -5.12
C ASP A 91 6.13 -0.42 -6.46
N ARG A 92 4.82 -0.23 -6.43
CA ARG A 92 4.06 -0.06 -7.68
C ARG A 92 4.53 1.18 -8.43
N PRO A 93 4.38 1.22 -9.77
CA PRO A 93 4.84 2.34 -10.59
C PRO A 93 4.39 3.71 -10.05
N GLY A 94 5.35 4.62 -9.87
CA GLY A 94 5.12 5.95 -9.32
C GLY A 94 5.06 6.05 -7.80
N LEU A 95 5.17 4.93 -7.09
CA LEU A 95 5.23 4.90 -5.62
C LEU A 95 6.65 4.53 -5.16
N GLY A 96 6.97 4.88 -3.92
CA GLY A 96 8.25 4.55 -3.31
C GLY A 96 9.45 4.98 -4.17
N TRP A 97 10.29 4.02 -4.53
CA TRP A 97 11.45 4.24 -5.40
C TRP A 97 11.21 3.86 -6.87
N SER A 98 10.03 3.33 -7.21
CA SER A 98 9.71 2.94 -8.58
C SER A 98 9.55 4.15 -9.50
N GLU A 99 9.92 3.96 -10.77
CA GLU A 99 9.76 4.96 -11.80
C GLU A 99 8.27 5.30 -12.03
N ASN A 100 7.99 6.57 -12.27
CA ASN A 100 6.64 7.02 -12.54
C ASN A 100 6.20 6.63 -13.97
N VAL A 101 4.95 6.19 -14.08
CA VAL A 101 4.29 5.94 -15.37
C VAL A 101 3.01 6.77 -15.46
N GLU A 102 2.65 7.15 -16.68
CA GLU A 102 1.49 8.01 -16.95
C GLU A 102 0.17 7.21 -16.98
N GLU A 103 0.24 5.90 -17.25
CA GLU A 103 -0.92 5.05 -17.41
C GLU A 103 -1.55 4.71 -16.06
N ASN A 104 -2.88 4.65 -16.03
CA ASN A 104 -3.63 4.05 -14.93
C ASN A 104 -3.38 2.54 -14.91
N ARG A 105 -3.35 1.95 -13.70
CA ARG A 105 -3.13 0.52 -13.56
C ARG A 105 -4.31 -0.13 -12.85
N SER A 106 -5.01 -0.96 -13.60
CA SER A 106 -6.06 -1.83 -13.09
C SER A 106 -5.47 -2.94 -12.20
N ALA A 107 -6.30 -3.58 -11.40
CA ALA A 107 -5.91 -4.75 -10.60
C ALA A 107 -5.31 -5.88 -11.47
N THR A 108 -5.73 -5.97 -12.74
CA THR A 108 -5.16 -6.91 -13.71
C THR A 108 -3.74 -6.55 -14.10
N GLU A 109 -3.48 -5.27 -14.34
CA GLU A 109 -2.13 -4.79 -14.70
C GLU A 109 -1.18 -4.85 -13.50
N VAL A 110 -1.67 -4.54 -12.29
CA VAL A 110 -0.91 -4.77 -11.05
C VAL A 110 -0.52 -6.23 -10.90
N ALA A 111 -1.47 -7.16 -11.13
CA ALA A 111 -1.18 -8.59 -11.10
C ALA A 111 -0.16 -9.02 -12.16
N SER A 112 -0.18 -8.41 -13.35
CA SER A 112 0.81 -8.69 -14.41
C SER A 112 2.20 -8.17 -14.04
N VAL A 113 2.31 -6.95 -13.51
CA VAL A 113 3.59 -6.41 -13.01
C VAL A 113 4.16 -7.29 -11.91
N LEU A 114 3.34 -7.69 -10.95
CA LEU A 114 3.74 -8.58 -9.88
C LEU A 114 4.24 -9.93 -10.44
N HIS A 115 3.61 -10.46 -11.49
CA HIS A 115 4.03 -11.70 -12.13
C HIS A 115 5.40 -11.58 -12.79
N GLU A 116 5.66 -10.51 -13.52
CA GLU A 116 6.97 -10.24 -14.12
C GLU A 116 8.08 -10.12 -13.04
N LEU A 117 7.77 -9.53 -11.88
CA LEU A 117 8.71 -9.45 -10.75
C LEU A 117 9.00 -10.83 -10.16
N VAL A 118 7.97 -11.67 -9.98
CA VAL A 118 8.14 -13.06 -9.52
C VAL A 118 8.98 -13.88 -10.49
N LEU A 119 8.76 -13.70 -11.80
CA LEU A 119 9.57 -14.36 -12.84
C LEU A 119 11.03 -13.86 -12.85
N ALA A 120 11.23 -12.55 -12.67
CA ALA A 120 12.57 -11.93 -12.65
C ALA A 120 13.42 -12.42 -11.48
N GLU A 121 12.80 -12.77 -10.35
CA GLU A 121 13.51 -13.40 -9.21
C GLU A 121 14.11 -14.75 -9.58
N ASN A 122 13.59 -15.40 -10.61
CA ASN A 122 14.04 -16.71 -11.09
C ASN A 122 14.16 -17.74 -9.94
N ASN A 123 13.26 -17.63 -8.97
CA ASN A 123 13.17 -18.53 -7.82
C ASN A 123 12.05 -19.55 -8.05
N PRO A 124 12.36 -20.85 -8.25
CA PRO A 124 11.34 -21.88 -8.48
C PRO A 124 10.58 -22.29 -7.22
N ASP A 125 10.99 -21.82 -6.06
CA ASP A 125 10.40 -22.20 -4.78
C ASP A 125 8.95 -21.70 -4.66
N PRO A 126 8.07 -22.47 -4.00
CA PRO A 126 6.72 -22.05 -3.72
C PRO A 126 6.69 -20.79 -2.85
N TYR A 127 5.63 -19.99 -3.02
CA TYR A 127 5.48 -18.74 -2.30
C TYR A 127 4.08 -18.49 -1.77
N VAL A 128 4.00 -17.62 -0.80
CA VAL A 128 2.77 -17.11 -0.19
C VAL A 128 2.56 -15.68 -0.65
N LEU A 129 1.36 -15.38 -1.09
CA LEU A 129 0.93 -14.01 -1.38
C LEU A 129 0.43 -13.35 -0.09
N LEU A 130 0.92 -12.16 0.21
CA LEU A 130 0.45 -11.35 1.33
C LEU A 130 -0.05 -10.01 0.79
N GLY A 131 -1.30 -9.66 1.08
CA GLY A 131 -1.89 -8.41 0.63
C GLY A 131 -2.58 -7.62 1.75
N MET A 132 -2.22 -6.34 1.90
CA MET A 132 -2.86 -5.42 2.84
C MET A 132 -3.87 -4.54 2.13
N SER A 133 -5.07 -4.37 2.70
CA SER A 133 -6.09 -3.46 2.15
C SER A 133 -6.34 -3.72 0.65
N ALA A 134 -6.13 -2.73 -0.23
CA ALA A 134 -6.20 -2.88 -1.69
C ALA A 134 -5.28 -3.99 -2.21
N GLY A 135 -4.09 -4.15 -1.61
CA GLY A 135 -3.17 -5.25 -1.93
C GLY A 135 -3.81 -6.62 -1.84
N GLY A 136 -4.77 -6.80 -0.93
CA GLY A 136 -5.53 -8.03 -0.85
C GLY A 136 -6.41 -8.30 -2.08
N VAL A 137 -6.94 -7.27 -2.75
CA VAL A 137 -7.63 -7.40 -4.05
C VAL A 137 -6.64 -7.78 -5.13
N TYR A 138 -5.46 -7.15 -5.14
CA TYR A 138 -4.43 -7.39 -6.14
C TYR A 138 -3.88 -8.82 -6.07
N VAL A 139 -3.57 -9.33 -4.88
CA VAL A 139 -3.07 -10.70 -4.73
C VAL A 139 -4.13 -11.76 -5.03
N ARG A 140 -5.43 -11.51 -4.77
CA ARG A 140 -6.51 -12.39 -5.20
C ARG A 140 -6.66 -12.40 -6.73
N ASN A 141 -6.57 -11.22 -7.37
CA ASN A 141 -6.56 -11.11 -8.83
C ASN A 141 -5.33 -11.81 -9.45
N TYR A 142 -4.17 -11.68 -8.81
CA TYR A 142 -2.96 -12.41 -9.19
C TYR A 142 -3.20 -13.92 -9.17
N TYR A 143 -3.68 -14.48 -8.05
CA TYR A 143 -3.89 -15.91 -7.89
C TYR A 143 -4.86 -16.49 -8.92
N GLN A 144 -5.88 -15.74 -9.31
CA GLN A 144 -6.81 -16.18 -10.36
C GLN A 144 -6.16 -16.35 -11.73
N ARG A 145 -5.07 -15.65 -11.99
CA ARG A 145 -4.37 -15.63 -13.28
C ARG A 145 -3.11 -16.49 -13.28
N TYR A 146 -2.43 -16.52 -12.17
CA TYR A 146 -1.10 -17.11 -11.99
C TYR A 146 -1.06 -17.93 -10.70
N PRO A 147 -1.84 -19.03 -10.60
CA PRO A 147 -1.93 -19.84 -9.38
C PRO A 147 -0.68 -20.69 -9.14
N GLU A 148 0.19 -20.84 -10.13
CA GLU A 148 1.33 -21.73 -10.09
C GLU A 148 2.30 -21.32 -8.97
N ASN A 149 2.76 -22.30 -8.18
CA ASN A 149 3.66 -22.11 -7.04
C ASN A 149 3.12 -21.27 -5.88
N VAL A 150 1.88 -20.77 -5.94
CA VAL A 150 1.22 -20.14 -4.80
C VAL A 150 0.68 -21.21 -3.85
N VAL A 151 1.26 -21.30 -2.66
CA VAL A 151 0.92 -22.33 -1.66
C VAL A 151 0.13 -21.81 -0.47
N GLY A 152 -0.17 -20.53 -0.43
CA GLY A 152 -0.98 -19.90 0.60
C GLY A 152 -1.21 -18.43 0.35
N MET A 153 -2.16 -17.86 1.08
CA MET A 153 -2.48 -16.43 0.99
C MET A 153 -2.70 -15.84 2.39
N ILE A 154 -2.22 -14.62 2.57
CA ILE A 154 -2.40 -13.83 3.80
C ILE A 154 -3.07 -12.51 3.42
N LEU A 155 -4.20 -12.21 4.05
CA LEU A 155 -4.95 -10.98 3.86
C LEU A 155 -4.91 -10.16 5.15
N ILE A 156 -4.38 -8.94 5.10
CA ILE A 156 -4.30 -8.04 6.25
C ILE A 156 -5.32 -6.93 6.07
N ASP A 157 -6.41 -7.01 6.81
CA ASP A 157 -7.57 -6.09 6.77
C ASP A 157 -7.94 -5.68 5.35
N SER A 158 -8.03 -6.71 4.49
CA SER A 158 -8.12 -6.57 3.04
C SER A 158 -9.38 -5.87 2.60
N SER A 159 -9.26 -5.07 1.55
CA SER A 159 -10.40 -4.58 0.79
C SER A 159 -11.21 -5.73 0.20
N HIS A 160 -12.52 -5.47 0.04
CA HIS A 160 -13.49 -6.42 -0.48
C HIS A 160 -14.21 -5.82 -1.69
N GLU A 161 -14.52 -6.62 -2.69
CA GLU A 161 -15.10 -6.18 -3.96
C GLU A 161 -16.47 -5.51 -3.81
N GLN A 162 -17.19 -5.79 -2.73
CA GLN A 162 -18.47 -5.16 -2.43
C GLN A 162 -18.40 -3.98 -1.47
N GLN A 163 -17.21 -3.57 -1.02
CA GLN A 163 -17.10 -2.51 -0.02
C GLN A 163 -17.75 -1.19 -0.48
N THR A 164 -17.56 -0.79 -1.73
CA THR A 164 -18.13 0.46 -2.28
C THR A 164 -19.67 0.46 -2.25
N ASN A 165 -20.29 -0.72 -2.41
CA ASN A 165 -21.74 -0.86 -2.45
C ASN A 165 -22.37 -1.02 -1.05
N ARG A 166 -21.62 -1.53 -0.08
CA ARG A 166 -22.14 -1.94 1.24
C ARG A 166 -21.75 -0.98 2.36
N LEU A 167 -20.59 -0.35 2.27
CA LEU A 167 -20.18 0.63 3.28
C LEU A 167 -21.10 1.86 3.26
N PRO A 168 -21.39 2.44 4.43
CA PRO A 168 -22.09 3.71 4.50
C PRO A 168 -21.38 4.76 3.64
N LYS A 169 -22.15 5.62 2.98
CA LYS A 169 -21.53 6.71 2.22
C LYS A 169 -20.67 7.56 3.16
N PRO A 170 -19.46 7.95 2.74
CA PRO A 170 -18.60 8.82 3.53
C PRO A 170 -19.36 10.07 3.99
N LEU A 171 -19.09 10.51 5.21
CA LEU A 171 -19.57 11.82 5.66
C LEU A 171 -19.05 12.88 4.69
N GLU A 172 -19.89 13.87 4.39
CA GLU A 172 -19.45 15.01 3.56
C GLU A 172 -18.14 15.56 4.13
N GLY A 173 -17.09 15.52 3.35
CA GLY A 173 -15.74 15.86 3.76
C GLY A 173 -14.90 16.35 2.58
N THR A 174 -13.61 16.45 2.81
CA THR A 174 -12.64 16.87 1.79
C THR A 174 -12.61 15.85 0.66
N ASP A 175 -12.83 16.30 -0.56
CA ASP A 175 -12.60 15.49 -1.75
C ASP A 175 -11.10 15.25 -1.92
N LEU A 176 -10.66 14.04 -1.58
CA LEU A 176 -9.24 13.67 -1.62
C LEU A 176 -8.70 13.70 -3.05
N THR A 177 -9.51 13.39 -4.06
CA THR A 177 -9.08 13.45 -5.46
C THR A 177 -8.81 14.88 -5.90
N ALA A 178 -9.67 15.83 -5.51
CA ALA A 178 -9.46 17.25 -5.77
C ALA A 178 -8.21 17.78 -5.02
N LEU A 179 -7.96 17.31 -3.78
CA LEU A 179 -6.77 17.65 -3.03
C LEU A 179 -5.50 17.13 -3.73
N LEU A 180 -5.50 15.89 -4.20
CA LEU A 180 -4.37 15.29 -4.92
C LEU A 180 -4.12 15.97 -6.27
N ALA A 181 -5.17 16.38 -7.00
CA ALA A 181 -5.03 17.15 -8.23
C ALA A 181 -4.36 18.51 -8.00
N VAL A 182 -4.71 19.22 -6.92
CA VAL A 182 -4.01 20.46 -6.51
C VAL A 182 -2.58 20.16 -6.08
N CYS A 183 -2.37 19.08 -5.32
CA CYS A 183 -1.06 18.63 -4.88
C CYS A 183 -0.11 18.41 -6.08
N ASP A 184 -0.56 17.75 -7.12
CA ASP A 184 0.23 17.46 -8.33
C ASP A 184 0.81 18.74 -8.96
N VAL A 185 0.02 19.81 -8.99
CA VAL A 185 0.45 21.12 -9.52
C VAL A 185 1.47 21.80 -8.60
N VAL A 186 1.31 21.69 -7.28
CA VAL A 186 2.14 22.46 -6.31
C VAL A 186 3.31 21.68 -5.72
N ALA A 187 3.32 20.36 -5.87
CA ALA A 187 4.42 19.52 -5.34
C ALA A 187 5.78 19.89 -5.96
N PRO A 188 5.92 20.11 -7.29
CA PRO A 188 7.19 20.55 -7.88
C PRO A 188 7.70 21.91 -7.37
N LEU A 189 6.82 22.70 -6.76
CA LEU A 189 7.15 23.99 -6.14
C LEU A 189 7.51 23.87 -4.65
N GLY A 190 7.60 22.64 -4.13
CA GLY A 190 7.97 22.36 -2.74
C GLY A 190 6.93 22.75 -1.69
N VAL A 191 5.69 23.03 -2.11
CA VAL A 191 4.60 23.45 -1.20
C VAL A 191 4.29 22.37 -0.18
N MET A 192 4.17 21.10 -0.62
CA MET A 192 3.87 19.97 0.27
C MET A 192 4.89 19.83 1.40
N ARG A 193 6.16 20.02 1.06
CA ARG A 193 7.29 19.96 1.99
C ARG A 193 7.32 21.19 2.92
N ALA A 194 7.23 22.40 2.36
CA ALA A 194 7.31 23.65 3.11
C ALA A 194 6.22 23.76 4.18
N PHE A 195 5.01 23.29 3.88
CA PHE A 195 3.88 23.30 4.82
C PHE A 195 3.71 21.99 5.59
N LYS A 196 4.62 21.03 5.44
CA LYS A 196 4.60 19.73 6.14
C LYS A 196 3.27 18.99 5.97
N ILE A 197 2.72 18.98 4.75
CA ILE A 197 1.39 18.41 4.49
C ILE A 197 1.41 16.89 4.73
N TRP A 198 2.41 16.16 4.20
CA TRP A 198 2.51 14.71 4.36
C TRP A 198 2.62 14.27 5.82
N PRO A 199 3.46 14.88 6.67
CA PRO A 199 3.48 14.57 8.11
C PRO A 199 2.12 14.69 8.78
N GLN A 200 1.33 15.71 8.43
CA GLN A 200 0.00 15.93 9.01
C GLN A 200 -1.00 14.88 8.52
N LEU A 201 -0.95 14.51 7.23
CA LEU A 201 -1.79 13.46 6.66
C LEU A 201 -1.47 12.10 7.29
N PHE A 202 -0.20 11.73 7.38
CA PHE A 202 0.20 10.47 8.01
C PHE A 202 -0.21 10.39 9.48
N ALA A 203 0.00 11.47 10.25
CA ALA A 203 -0.39 11.53 11.65
C ALA A 203 -1.91 11.39 11.88
N SER A 204 -2.73 11.61 10.86
CA SER A 204 -4.18 11.40 10.94
C SER A 204 -4.61 9.92 10.81
N VAL A 205 -3.73 9.06 10.29
CA VAL A 205 -4.03 7.65 9.97
C VAL A 205 -3.12 6.67 10.70
N ILE A 206 -1.92 7.09 11.07
CA ILE A 206 -0.86 6.23 11.62
C ILE A 206 -0.33 6.86 12.91
N ASP A 207 -0.02 6.03 13.89
CA ASP A 207 0.76 6.47 15.05
C ASP A 207 2.23 6.71 14.64
N THR A 208 2.54 7.96 14.33
CA THR A 208 3.85 8.36 13.81
C THR A 208 4.99 8.16 14.80
N GLU A 209 4.70 8.09 16.11
CA GLU A 209 5.71 7.84 17.14
C GLU A 209 6.24 6.40 17.05
N LYS A 210 5.38 5.43 16.73
CA LYS A 210 5.78 4.03 16.54
C LYS A 210 6.71 3.83 15.36
N LEU A 211 6.57 4.61 14.31
CA LEU A 211 7.40 4.53 13.12
C LEU A 211 8.79 5.17 13.30
N GLY A 212 8.94 6.14 14.21
CA GLY A 212 10.23 6.74 14.49
C GLY A 212 10.96 7.25 13.23
N LEU A 213 12.17 6.76 12.99
CA LEU A 213 12.98 7.15 11.82
C LEU A 213 12.40 6.67 10.47
N HIS A 214 11.60 5.60 10.46
CA HIS A 214 10.96 5.10 9.23
C HIS A 214 9.96 6.12 8.67
N MET A 215 9.34 6.92 9.53
CA MET A 215 8.46 8.00 9.10
C MET A 215 9.18 9.04 8.23
N ASN A 216 10.42 9.38 8.53
CA ASN A 216 11.19 10.35 7.74
C ASN A 216 11.42 9.85 6.30
N LYS A 217 11.71 8.56 6.13
CA LYS A 217 11.85 7.90 4.82
C LYS A 217 10.53 7.95 4.06
N LYS A 218 9.43 7.58 4.70
CA LYS A 218 8.09 7.63 4.08
C LYS A 218 7.70 9.03 3.65
N ILE A 219 8.00 10.06 4.46
CA ILE A 219 7.79 11.46 4.13
C ILE A 219 8.67 11.89 2.94
N ALA A 220 9.93 11.45 2.89
CA ALA A 220 10.85 11.77 1.81
C ALA A 220 10.32 11.22 0.47
N LEU A 221 9.89 9.96 0.43
CA LEU A 221 9.30 9.32 -0.74
C LEU A 221 7.98 9.99 -1.15
N ALA A 222 7.11 10.32 -0.21
CA ALA A 222 5.87 11.03 -0.49
C ALA A 222 6.09 12.46 -1.04
N ASN A 223 7.25 13.07 -0.82
CA ASN A 223 7.59 14.38 -1.36
C ASN A 223 8.17 14.35 -2.79
N GLN A 224 8.17 13.21 -3.49
CA GLN A 224 8.52 13.15 -4.90
C GLN A 224 7.55 14.01 -5.73
N ASN A 225 8.05 14.60 -6.82
CA ASN A 225 7.24 15.51 -7.63
C ASN A 225 5.99 14.85 -8.25
N HIS A 226 6.06 13.55 -8.51
CA HIS A 226 5.00 12.76 -9.14
C HIS A 226 4.12 11.99 -8.14
N SER A 227 4.42 12.06 -6.84
CA SER A 227 3.67 11.26 -5.85
C SER A 227 2.18 11.53 -5.89
N CYS A 228 1.77 12.80 -5.99
CA CYS A 228 0.35 13.16 -5.97
C CYS A 228 -0.39 12.65 -7.21
N SER A 229 0.19 12.74 -8.40
CA SER A 229 -0.41 12.19 -9.62
C SER A 229 -0.43 10.66 -9.61
N ALA A 230 0.61 10.00 -9.08
CA ALA A 230 0.61 8.56 -8.91
C ALA A 230 -0.49 8.08 -7.96
N LEU A 231 -0.62 8.72 -6.80
CA LEU A 231 -1.69 8.43 -5.83
C LEU A 231 -3.08 8.64 -6.44
N LEU A 232 -3.28 9.75 -7.18
CA LEU A 232 -4.55 10.05 -7.82
C LEU A 232 -4.93 8.97 -8.83
N ARG A 233 -4.01 8.60 -9.73
CA ARG A 233 -4.25 7.54 -10.72
C ARG A 233 -4.58 6.20 -10.08
N GLU A 234 -3.87 5.85 -9.02
CA GLU A 234 -4.13 4.61 -8.30
C GLU A 234 -5.52 4.59 -7.65
N MET A 235 -5.93 5.69 -7.03
CA MET A 235 -7.26 5.81 -6.44
C MET A 235 -8.39 5.74 -7.49
N GLU A 236 -8.21 6.39 -8.63
CA GLU A 236 -9.16 6.36 -9.74
C GLU A 236 -9.30 4.95 -10.32
N SER A 237 -8.17 4.25 -10.55
CA SER A 237 -8.15 2.88 -11.04
C SER A 237 -8.83 1.93 -10.07
N PHE A 238 -8.48 2.00 -8.79
CA PHE A 238 -9.00 1.10 -7.76
C PHE A 238 -10.51 1.23 -7.58
N ALA A 239 -11.07 2.44 -7.67
CA ALA A 239 -12.52 2.65 -7.60
C ALA A 239 -13.27 1.93 -8.74
N GLY A 240 -12.67 1.86 -9.93
CA GLY A 240 -13.19 1.10 -11.08
C GLY A 240 -13.00 -0.42 -10.92
N ASP A 241 -11.85 -0.82 -10.43
CA ASP A 241 -11.44 -2.23 -10.34
C ASP A 241 -12.25 -3.05 -9.34
N ILE A 242 -12.54 -2.49 -8.17
CA ILE A 242 -13.38 -3.15 -7.15
C ILE A 242 -14.72 -3.61 -7.74
N VAL A 243 -15.29 -2.85 -8.66
CA VAL A 243 -16.55 -3.21 -9.32
C VAL A 243 -16.35 -4.32 -10.35
N GLN A 244 -15.20 -4.34 -11.04
CA GLN A 244 -14.92 -5.29 -12.12
C GLN A 244 -14.45 -6.67 -11.61
N THR A 245 -13.85 -6.75 -10.43
CA THR A 245 -13.36 -8.00 -9.84
C THR A 245 -14.45 -8.79 -9.10
N SER A 246 -15.69 -8.34 -9.12
CA SER A 246 -16.85 -9.07 -8.57
C SER A 246 -17.42 -10.07 -9.60
N PRO A 247 -17.85 -11.30 -9.23
CA PRO A 247 -17.90 -11.81 -7.86
C PRO A 247 -16.54 -12.35 -7.39
N LEU A 248 -16.37 -12.40 -6.06
CA LEU A 248 -15.23 -13.05 -5.40
C LEU A 248 -15.07 -14.50 -5.90
N ALA A 249 -13.92 -14.80 -6.49
CA ALA A 249 -13.62 -16.17 -6.87
C ALA A 249 -13.21 -16.99 -5.64
N SER A 250 -13.67 -18.23 -5.58
CA SER A 250 -13.24 -19.18 -4.56
C SER A 250 -11.75 -19.47 -4.67
N LEU A 251 -11.09 -19.56 -3.53
CA LEU A 251 -9.71 -20.03 -3.40
C LEU A 251 -9.63 -21.56 -3.16
N ALA A 252 -10.76 -22.25 -3.27
CA ALA A 252 -10.90 -23.70 -3.03
C ALA A 252 -10.40 -24.08 -1.62
N ASP A 253 -9.30 -24.83 -1.54
CA ASP A 253 -8.65 -25.30 -0.32
C ASP A 253 -7.28 -24.64 -0.08
N LEU A 254 -6.95 -23.58 -0.85
CA LEU A 254 -5.71 -22.82 -0.64
C LEU A 254 -5.63 -22.34 0.82
N PRO A 255 -4.58 -22.67 1.58
CA PRO A 255 -4.39 -22.15 2.92
C PRO A 255 -4.51 -20.63 2.96
N LEU A 256 -5.40 -20.11 3.82
CA LEU A 256 -5.75 -18.70 3.89
C LEU A 256 -5.72 -18.19 5.34
N LEU A 257 -4.90 -17.18 5.58
CA LEU A 257 -4.85 -16.47 6.86
C LEU A 257 -5.40 -15.05 6.68
N VAL A 258 -6.46 -14.71 7.41
CA VAL A 258 -7.10 -13.39 7.35
C VAL A 258 -6.90 -12.66 8.68
N PHE A 259 -6.21 -11.54 8.65
CA PHE A 259 -6.16 -10.59 9.77
C PHE A 259 -7.24 -9.53 9.60
N SER A 260 -7.88 -9.17 10.68
CA SER A 260 -8.90 -8.11 10.69
C SER A 260 -8.70 -7.17 11.86
N GLN A 261 -8.92 -5.89 11.64
CA GLN A 261 -8.94 -4.88 12.69
C GLN A 261 -9.97 -5.22 13.77
N GLY A 262 -9.65 -4.91 15.03
CA GLY A 262 -10.52 -5.18 16.19
C GLY A 262 -10.61 -4.04 17.19
N LYS A 263 -9.77 -2.99 17.04
CA LYS A 263 -9.72 -1.86 17.96
C LYS A 263 -11.08 -1.18 18.10
N PRO A 264 -11.57 -0.94 19.32
CA PRO A 264 -12.77 -0.15 19.53
C PRO A 264 -12.64 1.27 18.93
N PRO A 265 -13.76 1.93 18.57
CA PRO A 265 -13.72 3.32 18.14
C PRO A 265 -13.06 4.19 19.21
N ALA A 266 -12.34 5.20 18.78
CA ALA A 266 -11.83 6.21 19.71
C ALA A 266 -12.99 6.98 20.36
N GLU A 267 -12.78 7.48 21.57
CA GLU A 267 -13.73 8.32 22.26
C GLU A 267 -14.20 9.48 21.36
N GLY A 268 -15.50 9.67 21.21
CA GLY A 268 -16.11 10.64 20.28
C GLY A 268 -16.35 10.12 18.84
N GLN A 269 -15.87 8.94 18.48
CA GLN A 269 -16.21 8.24 17.25
C GLN A 269 -17.39 7.26 17.40
N GLU A 270 -18.10 7.29 18.51
CA GLU A 270 -19.30 6.49 18.81
C GLU A 270 -20.53 7.03 18.05
N LYS A 271 -20.33 7.50 16.80
CA LYS A 271 -21.43 7.94 15.96
C LYS A 271 -22.01 6.74 15.22
N PRO A 272 -23.35 6.72 14.99
CA PRO A 272 -24.03 5.62 14.28
C PRO A 272 -23.38 5.28 12.93
N TYR A 273 -22.74 6.25 12.29
CA TYR A 273 -22.00 6.06 11.04
C TYR A 273 -20.83 5.09 11.23
N PHE A 274 -19.94 5.33 12.20
CA PHE A 274 -18.76 4.50 12.43
C PHE A 274 -19.12 3.09 12.94
N GLU A 275 -20.18 2.96 13.71
CA GLU A 275 -20.71 1.66 14.14
C GLU A 275 -21.22 0.85 12.93
N ALA A 276 -21.98 1.50 12.04
CA ALA A 276 -22.49 0.87 10.81
C ALA A 276 -21.34 0.46 9.88
N GLU A 277 -20.34 1.34 9.70
CA GLU A 277 -19.15 1.09 8.90
C GLU A 277 -18.39 -0.15 9.43
N ARG A 278 -18.07 -0.17 10.72
CA ARG A 278 -17.37 -1.30 11.36
C ARG A 278 -18.13 -2.61 11.26
N LYS A 279 -19.44 -2.56 11.43
CA LYS A 279 -20.29 -3.76 11.28
C LYS A 279 -20.17 -4.32 9.86
N VAL A 280 -20.37 -3.49 8.86
CA VAL A 280 -20.26 -3.89 7.45
C VAL A 280 -18.85 -4.36 7.12
N TRP A 281 -17.82 -3.64 7.57
CA TRP A 281 -16.43 -4.05 7.35
C TRP A 281 -16.15 -5.44 7.95
N ASN A 282 -16.60 -5.69 9.17
CA ASN A 282 -16.43 -6.99 9.82
C ASN A 282 -17.18 -8.14 9.10
N GLU A 283 -18.37 -7.86 8.54
CA GLU A 283 -19.09 -8.81 7.69
C GLU A 283 -18.30 -9.13 6.42
N LEU A 284 -17.75 -8.11 5.76
CA LEU A 284 -16.89 -8.27 4.57
C LEU A 284 -15.62 -9.09 4.87
N GLN A 285 -14.96 -8.82 6.02
CA GLN A 285 -13.81 -9.64 6.44
C GLN A 285 -14.21 -11.10 6.70
N GLN A 286 -15.42 -11.35 7.22
CA GLN A 286 -15.90 -12.73 7.42
C GLN A 286 -16.19 -13.42 6.09
N GLU A 287 -16.62 -12.71 5.06
CA GLU A 287 -16.81 -13.25 3.71
C GLU A 287 -15.46 -13.62 3.06
N LEU A 288 -14.40 -12.84 3.30
CA LEU A 288 -13.05 -13.19 2.84
C LEU A 288 -12.56 -14.51 3.45
N VAL A 289 -12.88 -14.79 4.70
CA VAL A 289 -12.55 -16.09 5.34
C VAL A 289 -13.22 -17.25 4.60
N GLN A 290 -14.43 -17.05 4.07
CA GLN A 290 -15.19 -18.08 3.38
C GLN A 290 -14.67 -18.39 1.96
N LEU A 291 -13.69 -17.65 1.46
CA LEU A 291 -13.09 -17.91 0.13
C LEU A 291 -12.35 -19.23 0.07
N SER A 292 -11.83 -19.71 1.19
CA SER A 292 -11.15 -21.00 1.27
C SER A 292 -11.78 -21.92 2.32
N SER A 293 -11.85 -23.21 2.03
CA SER A 293 -12.22 -24.23 3.01
C SER A 293 -11.11 -24.47 4.05
N ASN A 294 -9.89 -24.05 3.78
CA ASN A 294 -8.73 -24.12 4.67
C ASN A 294 -8.31 -22.71 5.12
N SER A 295 -9.15 -22.08 5.91
CA SER A 295 -8.97 -20.68 6.31
C SER A 295 -8.99 -20.49 7.82
N ARG A 296 -8.25 -19.46 8.29
CA ARG A 296 -8.23 -19.00 9.68
C ARG A 296 -8.32 -17.48 9.73
N ARG A 297 -9.07 -16.95 10.69
CA ARG A 297 -9.16 -15.52 10.98
C ARG A 297 -8.49 -15.18 12.30
N VAL A 298 -7.71 -14.10 12.31
CA VAL A 298 -7.09 -13.49 13.48
C VAL A 298 -7.58 -12.07 13.62
N ILE A 299 -8.06 -11.70 14.80
CA ILE A 299 -8.52 -10.34 15.09
C ILE A 299 -7.42 -9.60 15.83
N ALA A 300 -6.95 -8.49 15.27
CA ALA A 300 -6.00 -7.56 15.87
C ALA A 300 -6.77 -6.57 16.75
N ASP A 301 -7.00 -6.95 17.98
CA ASP A 301 -7.90 -6.27 18.93
C ASP A 301 -7.44 -4.87 19.37
N GLN A 302 -6.15 -4.57 19.18
CA GLN A 302 -5.54 -3.27 19.48
C GLN A 302 -5.29 -2.43 18.23
N SER A 303 -5.65 -2.92 17.05
CA SER A 303 -5.37 -2.29 15.77
C SER A 303 -6.60 -1.73 15.08
N GLY A 304 -6.43 -0.56 14.45
CA GLY A 304 -7.25 -0.10 13.35
C GLY A 304 -6.85 -0.79 12.04
N HIS A 305 -7.12 -0.11 10.91
CA HIS A 305 -6.92 -0.65 9.56
C HIS A 305 -5.46 -1.02 9.24
N VAL A 306 -4.49 -0.31 9.78
CA VAL A 306 -3.07 -0.47 9.45
C VAL A 306 -2.35 -1.36 10.48
N ILE A 307 -2.69 -2.66 10.48
CA ILE A 307 -2.27 -3.63 11.50
C ILE A 307 -0.74 -3.72 11.60
N GLN A 308 -0.03 -3.60 10.48
CA GLN A 308 1.43 -3.63 10.44
C GLN A 308 2.09 -2.49 11.21
N PHE A 309 1.35 -1.41 11.50
CA PHE A 309 1.83 -0.29 12.32
C PHE A 309 1.24 -0.29 13.73
N ASP A 310 -0.05 -0.59 13.84
CA ASP A 310 -0.75 -0.51 15.13
C ASP A 310 -0.40 -1.68 16.05
N GLN A 311 -0.34 -2.90 15.48
CA GLN A 311 -0.12 -4.15 16.22
C GLN A 311 0.79 -5.12 15.44
N PRO A 312 2.05 -4.74 15.14
CA PRO A 312 2.97 -5.56 14.34
C PRO A 312 3.29 -6.92 14.98
N ASP A 313 3.27 -7.01 16.30
CA ASP A 313 3.54 -8.23 17.07
C ASP A 313 2.58 -9.39 16.72
N ILE A 314 1.33 -9.11 16.38
CA ILE A 314 0.39 -10.15 15.98
C ILE A 314 0.76 -10.75 14.62
N LEU A 315 1.25 -9.94 13.69
CA LEU A 315 1.75 -10.39 12.39
C LEU A 315 3.03 -11.20 12.53
N ILE A 316 3.98 -10.70 13.34
CA ILE A 316 5.27 -11.34 13.64
C ILE A 316 5.06 -12.72 14.29
N ARG A 317 4.03 -12.91 15.09
CA ARG A 317 3.70 -14.19 15.71
C ARG A 317 3.00 -15.15 14.75
N GLU A 318 1.92 -14.71 14.13
CA GLU A 318 0.99 -15.58 13.41
C GLU A 318 1.48 -15.97 11.99
N ILE A 319 2.22 -15.08 11.32
CA ILE A 319 2.73 -15.35 9.95
C ILE A 319 3.75 -16.49 9.95
N PRO A 320 4.78 -16.52 10.83
CA PRO A 320 5.69 -17.66 10.90
C PRO A 320 5.01 -18.99 11.21
N GLU A 321 4.01 -19.01 12.09
CA GLU A 321 3.23 -20.21 12.38
C GLU A 321 2.47 -20.70 11.15
N PHE A 322 1.87 -19.78 10.39
CA PHE A 322 1.22 -20.09 9.13
C PHE A 322 2.20 -20.67 8.10
N ILE A 323 3.35 -20.05 7.90
CA ILE A 323 4.41 -20.54 6.99
C ILE A 323 4.91 -21.93 7.41
N GLN A 324 5.04 -22.19 8.71
CA GLN A 324 5.46 -23.51 9.21
C GLN A 324 4.42 -24.60 8.93
N SER A 325 3.11 -24.28 9.05
CA SER A 325 2.05 -25.23 8.74
C SER A 325 2.10 -25.69 7.27
N LEU A 326 2.39 -24.79 6.33
CA LEU A 326 2.53 -25.11 4.91
C LEU A 326 3.70 -26.07 4.60
N LYS A 327 4.78 -26.02 5.41
CA LYS A 327 5.94 -26.91 5.24
C LYS A 327 5.61 -28.36 5.63
N VAL A 328 4.73 -28.54 6.61
CA VAL A 328 4.32 -29.88 7.07
C VAL A 328 3.41 -30.55 6.04
N ASP A 329 2.47 -29.82 5.48
CA ASP A 329 1.52 -30.34 4.48
C ASP A 329 2.21 -30.74 3.16
N ALA A 330 3.33 -30.09 2.81
CA ALA A 330 4.12 -30.43 1.62
C ALA A 330 4.98 -31.72 1.79
N LEU A 331 5.05 -32.28 3.00
CA LEU A 331 5.80 -33.50 3.32
C LEU A 331 4.87 -34.74 3.47
N LEU A 332 3.56 -34.56 3.42
CA LEU A 332 2.53 -35.60 3.49
C LEU A 332 1.93 -35.86 2.10
#